data_38ed1607ecccca700bc48f1ff66df7a4
#
_entry.id   38ed1607ecccca700bc48f1ff66df7a4
#
_cell.length_a   1.000
_cell.length_b   1.000
_cell.length_c   1.000
_cell.angle_alpha   90.00
_cell.angle_beta   90.00
_cell.angle_gamma   90.00
#
_symmetry.space_group_name_H-M   'P 1'
#
loop_
_entity.id
_entity.type
_entity.pdbx_description
1 polymer ?
#
loop_
_entity_poly.entity_id
_entity_poly.type
_entity_poly.pdbx_seq_one_letter_code
_entity_poly.pdbx_strand_id
1 'polypeptide(L)'
;MRLTTTLFAVLALAACQPEAEPVATAEPTPEEMGQDDPSVPFVPAAVGPARTFEAMSKTAMSFTPGKLTLTPTPQASPNLAEGAIFAFENGITYETTLMPGGAEMSEKPYDLASLFPATAGEFDPAKITMYTVDKETIPAKTPNGGFCKTAMAFATYTQADTFGETLTIAAFDGDEWPPKGDTHLCGTFAYSAVK
;
A
#
# COMPACT_ATOMS: atom_id res chain seq x y z
N MET A 1 50.38 5.18 38.56
CA MET A 1 50.75 4.63 39.87
C MET A 1 49.51 4.42 40.71
N ARG A 2 49.37 3.22 41.23
CA ARG A 2 48.36 2.63 42.14
C ARG A 2 47.04 2.11 41.48
N LEU A 3 47.13 0.78 41.23
CA LEU A 3 46.02 -0.20 41.17
C LEU A 3 45.23 -0.16 42.49
N THR A 4 43.94 -0.30 42.39
CA THR A 4 43.12 -0.89 43.50
C THR A 4 42.09 -1.83 42.88
N THR A 5 42.41 -3.10 43.08
CA THR A 5 41.56 -4.25 42.75
C THR A 5 40.55 -4.42 43.88
N THR A 6 39.25 -4.41 43.56
CA THR A 6 38.19 -4.73 44.50
C THR A 6 37.48 -6.01 44.02
N LEU A 7 37.73 -7.08 44.76
CA LEU A 7 37.15 -8.40 44.58
C LEU A 7 35.79 -8.42 45.28
N PHE A 8 34.70 -8.63 44.55
CA PHE A 8 33.38 -8.93 45.12
C PHE A 8 33.02 -10.41 44.86
N ALA A 9 32.99 -11.13 45.96
CA ALA A 9 32.45 -12.48 45.98
C ALA A 9 30.92 -12.40 45.98
N VAL A 10 30.26 -13.09 45.02
CA VAL A 10 28.81 -13.24 44.99
C VAL A 10 28.49 -14.67 45.42
N LEU A 11 27.81 -14.81 46.54
CA LEU A 11 27.22 -16.05 47.02
C LEU A 11 26.12 -16.53 46.08
N ALA A 12 26.22 -17.75 45.61
CA ALA A 12 25.15 -18.47 44.93
C ALA A 12 24.14 -19.01 45.96
N LEU A 13 22.91 -18.50 45.98
CA LEU A 13 21.78 -19.17 46.59
C LEU A 13 21.07 -20.01 45.52
N ALA A 14 21.20 -21.34 45.65
CA ALA A 14 20.39 -22.29 44.92
C ALA A 14 18.98 -22.30 45.52
N ALA A 15 18.03 -21.72 44.78
CA ALA A 15 16.60 -21.89 45.03
C ALA A 15 16.09 -23.03 44.13
N CYS A 16 15.70 -24.15 44.72
CA CYS A 16 14.94 -25.20 44.06
C CYS A 16 13.59 -24.64 43.61
N GLN A 17 13.42 -24.45 42.32
CA GLN A 17 12.09 -24.28 41.72
C GLN A 17 11.51 -25.68 41.42
N PRO A 18 10.23 -25.91 41.75
CA PRO A 18 9.55 -27.13 41.33
C PRO A 18 9.39 -27.06 39.78
N GLU A 19 9.78 -28.12 39.14
CA GLU A 19 9.66 -28.40 37.72
C GLU A 19 8.16 -28.37 37.36
N ALA A 20 7.71 -27.29 36.68
CA ALA A 20 6.40 -27.25 36.10
C ALA A 20 6.39 -28.21 34.92
N GLU A 21 5.51 -29.22 34.98
CA GLU A 21 5.22 -30.10 33.86
C GLU A 21 4.89 -29.28 32.60
N PRO A 22 5.44 -29.63 31.41
CA PRO A 22 5.08 -28.96 30.18
C PRO A 22 3.59 -29.21 29.91
N VAL A 23 2.78 -28.14 29.99
CA VAL A 23 1.43 -28.15 29.43
C VAL A 23 1.59 -28.41 27.95
N ALA A 24 1.16 -29.58 27.51
CA ALA A 24 1.09 -29.93 26.10
C ALA A 24 0.19 -28.88 25.42
N THR A 25 0.82 -27.93 24.72
CA THR A 25 0.12 -27.06 23.78
C THR A 25 -0.41 -27.98 22.70
N ALA A 26 -1.72 -28.21 22.69
CA ALA A 26 -2.37 -28.93 21.62
C ALA A 26 -2.06 -28.19 20.32
N GLU A 27 -1.34 -28.84 19.42
CA GLU A 27 -1.20 -28.38 18.04
C GLU A 27 -2.63 -28.22 17.47
N PRO A 28 -2.94 -27.06 16.86
CA PRO A 28 -4.24 -26.91 16.21
C PRO A 28 -4.36 -27.98 15.12
N THR A 29 -5.39 -28.79 15.23
CA THR A 29 -5.72 -29.82 14.25
C THR A 29 -5.93 -29.14 12.91
N PRO A 30 -5.45 -29.71 11.77
CA PRO A 30 -5.59 -29.12 10.42
C PRO A 30 -7.05 -28.93 9.93
N GLU A 31 -8.04 -29.27 10.74
CA GLU A 31 -9.45 -29.20 10.39
C GLU A 31 -10.13 -27.85 10.65
N GLU A 32 -9.42 -26.86 11.24
CA GLU A 32 -9.97 -25.50 11.50
C GLU A 32 -9.54 -24.44 10.46
N MET A 33 -8.88 -24.84 9.39
CA MET A 33 -8.84 -23.98 8.20
C MET A 33 -10.20 -24.12 7.51
N GLY A 34 -11.06 -23.12 7.75
CA GLY A 34 -12.43 -23.08 7.26
C GLY A 34 -12.49 -23.49 5.80
N GLN A 35 -13.04 -24.69 5.55
CA GLN A 35 -13.54 -25.02 4.23
C GLN A 35 -14.60 -23.94 3.94
N ASP A 36 -14.37 -23.14 2.90
CA ASP A 36 -15.36 -22.24 2.34
C ASP A 36 -16.59 -23.09 2.01
N ASP A 37 -17.60 -23.04 2.88
CA ASP A 37 -18.87 -23.75 2.66
C ASP A 37 -19.53 -23.08 1.45
N PRO A 38 -19.62 -23.76 0.27
CA PRO A 38 -20.18 -23.15 -0.93
C PRO A 38 -21.66 -22.80 -0.80
N SER A 39 -22.31 -23.21 0.31
CA SER A 39 -23.70 -22.87 0.59
C SER A 39 -23.88 -21.52 1.30
N VAL A 40 -22.78 -20.92 1.82
CA VAL A 40 -22.85 -19.60 2.46
C VAL A 40 -22.69 -18.53 1.38
N PRO A 41 -23.69 -17.66 1.17
CA PRO A 41 -23.57 -16.60 0.17
C PRO A 41 -22.39 -15.67 0.54
N PHE A 42 -21.51 -15.42 -0.42
CA PHE A 42 -20.45 -14.41 -0.25
C PHE A 42 -21.10 -13.04 -0.02
N VAL A 43 -20.73 -12.39 1.08
CA VAL A 43 -21.15 -11.02 1.41
C VAL A 43 -19.92 -10.12 1.26
N PRO A 44 -19.89 -9.22 0.25
CA PRO A 44 -18.79 -8.28 0.09
C PRO A 44 -18.58 -7.43 1.36
N ALA A 45 -17.35 -7.21 1.74
CA ALA A 45 -17.02 -6.26 2.80
C ALA A 45 -17.50 -4.85 2.43
N ALA A 46 -17.95 -4.09 3.42
CA ALA A 46 -18.28 -2.68 3.20
C ALA A 46 -17.00 -1.89 2.88
N VAL A 47 -17.00 -1.20 1.76
CA VAL A 47 -15.90 -0.32 1.36
C VAL A 47 -16.17 1.11 1.84
N GLY A 48 -15.10 1.89 2.02
CA GLY A 48 -15.19 3.29 2.39
C GLY A 48 -15.86 4.17 1.31
N PRO A 49 -16.25 5.41 1.66
CA PRO A 49 -16.84 6.33 0.69
C PRO A 49 -15.82 6.76 -0.37
N ALA A 50 -16.33 7.22 -1.50
CA ALA A 50 -15.52 7.89 -2.51
C ALA A 50 -14.87 9.15 -1.93
N ARG A 51 -13.62 9.43 -2.33
CA ARG A 51 -12.83 10.56 -1.86
C ARG A 51 -12.39 11.40 -3.05
N THR A 52 -12.42 12.72 -2.89
CA THR A 52 -12.05 13.64 -3.95
C THR A 52 -10.78 14.40 -3.57
N PHE A 53 -9.89 14.49 -4.54
CA PHE A 53 -8.61 15.19 -4.45
C PHE A 53 -8.45 16.15 -5.60
N GLU A 54 -7.60 17.15 -5.49
CA GLU A 54 -7.28 18.13 -6.52
C GLU A 54 -5.80 18.07 -6.87
N ALA A 55 -5.46 18.17 -8.15
CA ALA A 55 -4.10 18.10 -8.64
C ALA A 55 -3.24 19.21 -8.04
N MET A 56 -2.11 18.86 -7.39
CA MET A 56 -1.23 19.83 -6.75
C MET A 56 0.20 19.84 -7.31
N SER A 57 0.72 18.70 -7.79
CA SER A 57 2.03 18.67 -8.41
C SER A 57 1.98 19.15 -9.86
N LYS A 58 3.11 19.68 -10.37
CA LYS A 58 3.22 20.06 -11.79
C LYS A 58 2.92 18.90 -12.72
N THR A 59 3.36 17.70 -12.34
CA THR A 59 3.12 16.47 -13.10
C THR A 59 1.62 16.16 -13.15
N ALA A 60 0.94 16.15 -12.00
CA ALA A 60 -0.51 15.93 -11.95
C ALA A 60 -1.26 16.98 -12.78
N MET A 61 -0.94 18.27 -12.64
CA MET A 61 -1.57 19.34 -13.41
C MET A 61 -1.33 19.23 -14.92
N SER A 62 -0.23 18.61 -15.35
CA SER A 62 0.08 18.46 -16.78
C SER A 62 -0.62 17.25 -17.42
N PHE A 63 -0.80 16.16 -16.70
CA PHE A 63 -1.32 14.90 -17.23
C PHE A 63 -2.81 14.68 -16.89
N THR A 64 -3.17 14.99 -15.67
CA THR A 64 -4.49 14.77 -15.09
C THR A 64 -4.95 16.01 -14.30
N PRO A 65 -5.13 17.17 -14.98
CA PRO A 65 -5.53 18.41 -14.33
C PRO A 65 -6.92 18.30 -13.70
N GLY A 66 -7.14 19.12 -12.68
CA GLY A 66 -8.41 19.19 -11.97
C GLY A 66 -8.56 18.13 -10.90
N LYS A 67 -9.75 17.58 -10.75
CA LYS A 67 -10.11 16.69 -9.66
C LYS A 67 -9.90 15.22 -10.02
N LEU A 68 -9.47 14.46 -9.02
CA LEU A 68 -9.47 13.01 -8.98
C LEU A 68 -10.53 12.54 -7.98
N THR A 69 -11.43 11.69 -8.41
CA THR A 69 -12.32 10.93 -7.52
C THR A 69 -11.80 9.50 -7.40
N LEU A 70 -11.45 9.11 -6.19
CA LEU A 70 -11.03 7.73 -5.84
C LEU A 70 -12.22 7.02 -5.22
N THR A 71 -12.75 6.03 -5.90
CA THR A 71 -13.90 5.23 -5.44
C THR A 71 -13.44 3.82 -5.14
N PRO A 72 -13.37 3.40 -3.86
CA PRO A 72 -13.09 2.01 -3.54
C PRO A 72 -14.15 1.08 -4.10
N THR A 73 -13.72 -0.06 -4.64
CA THR A 73 -14.61 -1.10 -5.14
C THR A 73 -14.56 -2.33 -4.23
N PRO A 74 -15.70 -2.89 -3.83
CA PRO A 74 -15.73 -4.07 -2.97
C PRO A 74 -15.21 -5.29 -3.73
N GLN A 75 -14.78 -6.27 -2.97
CA GLN A 75 -14.53 -7.60 -3.50
C GLN A 75 -15.83 -8.14 -4.12
N ALA A 76 -15.82 -8.43 -5.40
CA ALA A 76 -17.02 -8.86 -6.13
C ALA A 76 -17.32 -10.36 -5.95
N SER A 77 -16.32 -11.16 -5.56
CA SER A 77 -16.44 -12.59 -5.25
C SER A 77 -15.28 -13.03 -4.35
N PRO A 78 -15.34 -14.22 -3.72
CA PRO A 78 -14.25 -14.73 -2.89
C PRO A 78 -12.88 -14.81 -3.59
N ASN A 79 -12.90 -14.89 -4.92
CA ASN A 79 -11.70 -15.05 -5.75
C ASN A 79 -11.24 -13.74 -6.41
N LEU A 80 -11.94 -12.62 -6.19
CA LEU A 80 -11.58 -11.32 -6.75
C LEU A 80 -11.19 -10.38 -5.61
N ALA A 81 -10.02 -9.78 -5.70
CA ALA A 81 -9.57 -8.81 -4.73
C ALA A 81 -10.41 -7.51 -4.77
N GLU A 82 -10.38 -6.76 -3.68
CA GLU A 82 -10.84 -5.38 -3.65
C GLU A 82 -10.04 -4.52 -4.63
N GLY A 83 -10.55 -3.36 -4.97
CA GLY A 83 -9.88 -2.45 -5.88
C GLY A 83 -10.30 -1.01 -5.69
N ALA A 84 -10.07 -0.21 -6.72
CA ALA A 84 -10.51 1.18 -6.76
C ALA A 84 -10.70 1.66 -8.20
N ILE A 85 -11.58 2.64 -8.37
CA ILE A 85 -11.72 3.40 -9.61
C ILE A 85 -11.10 4.77 -9.38
N PHE A 86 -10.10 5.13 -10.19
CA PHE A 86 -9.51 6.45 -10.25
C PHE A 86 -10.14 7.20 -11.41
N ALA A 87 -11.04 8.14 -11.14
CA ALA A 87 -11.73 8.92 -12.15
C ALA A 87 -11.26 10.38 -12.11
N PHE A 88 -10.71 10.86 -13.22
CA PHE A 88 -10.18 12.21 -13.35
C PHE A 88 -11.16 13.14 -14.09
N GLU A 89 -11.18 14.41 -13.72
CA GLU A 89 -12.08 15.42 -14.29
C GLU A 89 -11.93 15.58 -15.81
N ASN A 90 -10.76 15.31 -16.35
CA ASN A 90 -10.50 15.31 -17.80
C ASN A 90 -11.03 14.06 -18.54
N GLY A 91 -11.74 13.19 -17.85
CA GLY A 91 -12.40 12.00 -18.39
C GLY A 91 -11.52 10.74 -18.44
N ILE A 92 -10.26 10.80 -17.99
CA ILE A 92 -9.44 9.60 -17.79
C ILE A 92 -10.01 8.78 -16.65
N THR A 93 -10.08 7.45 -16.81
CA THR A 93 -10.42 6.53 -15.74
C THR A 93 -9.52 5.30 -15.75
N TYR A 94 -9.17 4.84 -14.54
CA TYR A 94 -8.48 3.56 -14.32
C TYR A 94 -9.32 2.71 -13.38
N GLU A 95 -9.70 1.53 -13.83
CA GLU A 95 -10.28 0.49 -12.99
C GLU A 95 -9.14 -0.41 -12.52
N THR A 96 -9.03 -0.66 -11.21
CA THR A 96 -7.87 -1.31 -10.63
C THR A 96 -8.25 -2.37 -9.61
N THR A 97 -7.38 -3.37 -9.46
CA THR A 97 -7.46 -4.40 -8.43
C THR A 97 -6.33 -4.20 -7.42
N LEU A 98 -6.65 -4.32 -6.13
CA LEU A 98 -5.69 -4.26 -5.04
C LEU A 98 -4.74 -5.46 -5.13
N MET A 99 -3.45 -5.18 -5.06
CA MET A 99 -2.43 -6.23 -4.98
C MET A 99 -2.19 -6.63 -3.52
N PRO A 100 -2.39 -7.89 -3.15
CA PRO A 100 -2.01 -8.38 -1.83
C PRO A 100 -0.48 -8.33 -1.67
N GLY A 101 0.00 -7.97 -0.48
CA GLY A 101 1.43 -7.96 -0.17
C GLY A 101 2.19 -6.69 -0.59
N GLY A 102 1.51 -5.56 -0.80
CA GLY A 102 2.13 -4.30 -1.23
C GLY A 102 3.32 -3.82 -0.37
N ALA A 103 3.37 -4.17 0.91
CA ALA A 103 4.50 -3.86 1.79
C ALA A 103 5.77 -4.68 1.48
N GLU A 104 5.65 -5.87 0.91
CA GLU A 104 6.81 -6.70 0.54
C GLU A 104 7.61 -6.11 -0.63
N MET A 105 7.01 -5.22 -1.40
CA MET A 105 7.69 -4.50 -2.48
C MET A 105 8.67 -3.42 -2.00
N SER A 106 8.72 -3.15 -0.70
CA SER A 106 9.73 -2.25 -0.12
C SER A 106 11.13 -2.84 -0.12
N GLU A 107 11.27 -4.15 -0.40
CA GLU A 107 12.56 -4.80 -0.54
C GLU A 107 13.04 -4.76 -1.99
N LYS A 108 14.05 -3.93 -2.23
CA LYS A 108 14.83 -3.76 -3.45
C LYS A 108 14.38 -4.57 -4.69
N PRO A 109 14.20 -3.92 -5.87
CA PRO A 109 15.06 -2.82 -6.32
C PRO A 109 14.48 -1.41 -6.19
N TYR A 110 13.24 -1.23 -5.67
CA TYR A 110 12.66 0.08 -5.49
C TYR A 110 12.93 0.64 -4.10
N ASP A 111 13.56 1.79 -4.04
CA ASP A 111 13.46 2.67 -2.88
C ASP A 111 12.12 3.44 -2.98
N LEU A 112 11.03 2.80 -2.52
CA LEU A 112 9.71 3.42 -2.52
C LEU A 112 9.69 4.73 -1.72
N ALA A 113 10.58 4.88 -0.72
CA ALA A 113 10.71 6.13 0.02
C ALA A 113 11.15 7.28 -0.89
N SER A 114 11.94 7.02 -1.93
CA SER A 114 12.36 8.05 -2.88
C SER A 114 11.23 8.51 -3.81
N LEU A 115 10.23 7.64 -4.03
CA LEU A 115 9.05 7.95 -4.88
C LEU A 115 8.02 8.80 -4.13
N PHE A 116 7.98 8.69 -2.80
CA PHE A 116 7.01 9.35 -1.94
C PHE A 116 7.72 10.28 -0.96
N PRO A 117 8.16 11.47 -1.40
CA PRO A 117 8.84 12.40 -0.51
C PRO A 117 7.93 12.73 0.68
N ALA A 118 8.38 12.35 1.87
CA ALA A 118 7.70 12.69 3.10
C ALA A 118 7.74 14.21 3.28
N THR A 119 6.59 14.86 3.18
CA THR A 119 6.49 16.32 3.34
C THR A 119 6.45 16.72 4.82
N ALA A 120 6.05 15.81 5.71
CA ALA A 120 6.04 16.02 7.16
C ALA A 120 6.01 14.67 7.88
N GLY A 121 7.15 14.18 8.35
CA GLY A 121 7.23 12.99 9.18
C GLY A 121 8.04 11.85 8.56
N GLU A 122 8.10 10.75 9.29
CA GLU A 122 8.79 9.54 8.85
C GLU A 122 7.96 8.81 7.79
N PHE A 123 8.63 8.35 6.74
CA PHE A 123 8.02 7.52 5.70
C PHE A 123 7.59 6.17 6.29
N ASP A 124 6.31 5.84 6.12
CA ASP A 124 5.73 4.60 6.61
C ASP A 124 5.33 3.70 5.41
N PRO A 125 6.13 2.67 5.10
CA PRO A 125 5.84 1.77 3.97
C PRO A 125 4.51 1.02 4.11
N ALA A 126 3.99 0.84 5.33
CA ALA A 126 2.69 0.19 5.55
C ALA A 126 1.49 1.01 5.00
N LYS A 127 1.71 2.29 4.70
CA LYS A 127 0.69 3.16 4.07
C LYS A 127 0.70 3.12 2.55
N ILE A 128 1.61 2.35 1.96
CA ILE A 128 1.61 2.16 0.51
C ILE A 128 0.54 1.14 0.15
N THR A 129 -0.30 1.53 -0.80
CA THR A 129 -1.28 0.63 -1.40
C THR A 129 -0.91 0.42 -2.87
N MET A 130 -0.85 -0.85 -3.27
CA MET A 130 -0.49 -1.24 -4.63
C MET A 130 -1.73 -1.69 -5.40
N TYR A 131 -1.82 -1.28 -6.66
CA TYR A 131 -2.91 -1.64 -7.56
C TYR A 131 -2.37 -2.11 -8.90
N THR A 132 -2.98 -3.13 -9.48
CA THR A 132 -2.87 -3.47 -10.91
C THR A 132 -3.95 -2.72 -11.66
N VAL A 133 -3.62 -2.18 -12.82
CA VAL A 133 -4.59 -1.53 -13.71
C VAL A 133 -5.23 -2.61 -14.58
N ASP A 134 -6.52 -2.84 -14.39
CA ASP A 134 -7.29 -3.83 -15.14
C ASP A 134 -7.86 -3.23 -16.43
N LYS A 135 -8.22 -1.94 -16.35
CA LYS A 135 -8.77 -1.23 -17.49
C LYS A 135 -8.46 0.25 -17.42
N GLU A 136 -8.01 0.78 -18.53
CA GLU A 136 -7.74 2.20 -18.75
C GLU A 136 -8.70 2.75 -19.79
N THR A 137 -9.26 3.93 -19.50
CA THR A 137 -10.05 4.70 -20.46
C THR A 137 -9.45 6.08 -20.58
N ILE A 138 -8.93 6.39 -21.77
CA ILE A 138 -8.33 7.70 -22.08
C ILE A 138 -9.12 8.33 -23.23
N PRO A 139 -9.74 9.50 -23.02
CA PRO A 139 -10.42 10.22 -24.10
C PRO A 139 -9.45 10.58 -25.23
N ALA A 140 -9.86 10.45 -26.47
CA ALA A 140 -9.00 10.61 -27.68
C ALA A 140 -8.27 11.96 -27.79
N LYS A 141 -8.69 12.99 -27.06
CA LYS A 141 -8.07 14.33 -27.06
C LYS A 141 -7.33 14.66 -25.77
N THR A 142 -7.05 13.65 -24.95
CA THR A 142 -6.35 13.86 -23.67
C THR A 142 -4.89 14.24 -23.94
N PRO A 143 -4.41 15.39 -23.45
CA PRO A 143 -2.99 15.72 -23.52
C PRO A 143 -2.16 14.64 -22.84
N ASN A 144 -1.02 14.28 -23.44
CA ASN A 144 -0.05 13.33 -22.91
C ASN A 144 -0.54 11.88 -22.73
N GLY A 145 -1.78 11.52 -23.10
CA GLY A 145 -2.26 10.15 -23.09
C GLY A 145 -2.35 9.49 -21.70
N GLY A 146 -2.78 10.22 -20.68
CA GLY A 146 -2.85 9.71 -19.31
C GLY A 146 -1.50 9.68 -18.61
N PHE A 147 -1.31 8.79 -17.61
CA PHE A 147 -0.07 8.73 -16.83
C PHE A 147 1.12 8.22 -17.63
N CYS A 148 0.94 7.18 -18.44
CA CYS A 148 2.04 6.45 -19.08
C CYS A 148 1.80 6.12 -20.54
N LYS A 149 0.83 6.63 -21.23
CA LYS A 149 0.22 6.07 -22.44
C LYS A 149 -0.51 4.75 -22.18
N THR A 150 0.07 3.83 -21.42
CA THR A 150 -0.56 2.61 -20.90
C THR A 150 -0.02 2.37 -19.52
N ALA A 151 -0.80 2.65 -18.50
CA ALA A 151 -0.43 2.36 -17.12
C ALA A 151 -0.76 0.91 -16.78
N MET A 152 0.19 0.19 -16.19
CA MET A 152 0.04 -1.21 -15.78
C MET A 152 -0.21 -1.36 -14.29
N ALA A 153 0.31 -0.43 -13.47
CA ALA A 153 0.16 -0.47 -12.04
C ALA A 153 0.33 0.89 -11.37
N PHE A 154 -0.21 1.01 -10.17
CA PHE A 154 -0.05 2.17 -9.30
C PHE A 154 0.47 1.76 -7.94
N ALA A 155 1.42 2.53 -7.41
CA ALA A 155 1.69 2.60 -5.98
C ALA A 155 1.11 3.91 -5.46
N THR A 156 0.28 3.86 -4.43
CA THR A 156 -0.32 5.04 -3.83
C THR A 156 0.16 5.20 -2.40
N TYR A 157 0.41 6.44 -2.01
CA TYR A 157 0.78 6.80 -0.65
C TYR A 157 -0.09 7.94 -0.17
N THR A 158 -0.75 7.74 0.96
CA THR A 158 -1.60 8.76 1.56
C THR A 158 -0.94 9.30 2.83
N GLN A 159 -0.75 10.62 2.89
CA GLN A 159 -0.17 11.31 4.03
C GLN A 159 -1.10 12.42 4.50
N ALA A 160 -1.33 12.50 5.81
CA ALA A 160 -2.04 13.59 6.43
C ALA A 160 -1.06 14.48 7.19
N ASP A 161 -1.19 15.78 7.02
CA ASP A 161 -0.43 16.81 7.73
C ASP A 161 -1.35 17.92 8.25
N THR A 162 -0.77 19.00 8.79
CA THR A 162 -1.52 20.14 9.31
C THR A 162 -2.29 20.91 8.23
N PHE A 163 -1.93 20.74 6.96
CA PHE A 163 -2.58 21.42 5.82
C PHE A 163 -3.70 20.59 5.20
N GLY A 164 -3.72 19.30 5.48
CA GLY A 164 -4.71 18.36 4.96
C GLY A 164 -4.13 17.00 4.63
N GLU A 165 -4.83 16.28 3.79
CA GLU A 165 -4.40 14.98 3.31
C GLU A 165 -3.90 15.08 1.87
N THR A 166 -2.78 14.43 1.60
CA THR A 166 -2.16 14.33 0.28
C THR A 166 -2.15 12.88 -0.17
N LEU A 167 -2.63 12.63 -1.39
CA LEU A 167 -2.49 11.36 -2.10
C LEU A 167 -1.39 11.52 -3.15
N THR A 168 -0.37 10.68 -3.09
CA THR A 168 0.64 10.57 -4.15
C THR A 168 0.47 9.25 -4.88
N ILE A 169 0.48 9.29 -6.20
CA ILE A 169 0.39 8.14 -7.10
C ILE A 169 1.71 8.03 -7.84
N ALA A 170 2.42 6.91 -7.71
CA ALA A 170 3.49 6.53 -8.61
C ALA A 170 2.91 5.57 -9.66
N ALA A 171 2.97 5.95 -10.94
CA ALA A 171 2.43 5.16 -12.03
C ALA A 171 3.56 4.45 -12.79
N PHE A 172 3.31 3.21 -13.16
CA PHE A 172 4.28 2.33 -13.83
C PHE A 172 3.71 1.80 -15.14
N ASP A 173 4.59 1.67 -16.15
CA ASP A 173 4.34 0.93 -17.37
C ASP A 173 5.24 -0.31 -17.47
N GLY A 174 4.91 -1.27 -18.35
CA GLY A 174 5.73 -2.44 -18.61
C GLY A 174 5.05 -3.77 -18.33
N ASP A 175 5.68 -4.84 -18.83
CA ASP A 175 5.13 -6.20 -18.82
C ASP A 175 5.50 -6.98 -17.55
N GLU A 176 6.44 -6.48 -16.74
CA GLU A 176 6.92 -7.14 -15.53
C GLU A 176 6.36 -6.47 -14.28
N TRP A 177 5.74 -7.29 -13.43
CA TRP A 177 5.30 -6.87 -12.13
C TRP A 177 5.79 -7.86 -11.05
N PRO A 178 6.40 -7.40 -9.96
CA PRO A 178 6.76 -6.00 -9.63
C PRO A 178 7.75 -5.40 -10.63
N PRO A 179 7.64 -4.07 -10.89
CA PRO A 179 8.55 -3.42 -11.83
C PRO A 179 10.00 -3.55 -11.34
N LYS A 180 10.94 -3.76 -12.24
CA LYS A 180 12.37 -3.88 -11.92
C LYS A 180 13.11 -2.60 -12.25
N GLY A 181 13.56 -1.88 -11.22
CA GLY A 181 14.31 -0.62 -11.37
C GLY A 181 13.41 0.55 -11.80
N ASP A 182 14.00 1.71 -12.03
CA ASP A 182 13.30 2.96 -12.37
C ASP A 182 12.79 3.01 -13.81
N THR A 183 13.11 2.00 -14.63
CA THR A 183 12.86 2.00 -16.08
C THR A 183 11.38 1.96 -16.44
N HIS A 184 10.52 1.58 -15.50
CA HIS A 184 9.08 1.48 -15.71
C HIS A 184 8.27 2.56 -14.98
N LEU A 185 8.93 3.46 -14.23
CA LEU A 185 8.27 4.57 -13.57
C LEU A 185 7.95 5.68 -14.57
N CYS A 186 6.67 5.94 -14.81
CA CYS A 186 6.23 7.06 -15.67
C CYS A 186 6.29 8.40 -14.95
N GLY A 187 6.11 8.39 -13.65
CA GLY A 187 6.18 9.57 -12.82
C GLY A 187 5.41 9.45 -11.51
N THR A 188 5.55 10.48 -10.68
CA THR A 188 4.79 10.65 -9.46
C THR A 188 3.85 11.85 -9.58
N PHE A 189 2.62 11.67 -9.11
CA PHE A 189 1.51 12.60 -9.26
C PHE A 189 0.89 12.85 -7.88
N ALA A 190 0.93 14.08 -7.41
CA ALA A 190 0.43 14.42 -6.08
C ALA A 190 -0.86 15.24 -6.16
N TYR A 191 -1.79 14.92 -5.26
CA TYR A 191 -3.14 15.49 -5.16
C TYR A 191 -3.42 15.82 -3.70
N SER A 192 -4.11 16.93 -3.44
CA SER A 192 -4.57 17.31 -2.10
C SER A 192 -6.05 16.98 -1.93
N ALA A 193 -6.45 16.48 -0.75
CA ALA A 193 -7.85 16.19 -0.46
C ALA A 193 -8.68 17.48 -0.51
N VAL A 194 -9.85 17.41 -1.16
CA VAL A 194 -10.85 18.49 -1.18
C VAL A 194 -11.65 18.40 0.12
N LYS A 195 -11.73 19.51 0.86
CA LYS A 195 -12.50 19.62 2.12
C LYS A 195 -14.00 19.78 1.83
#